data_c289178538fa769bd7e301095539fba0
#
_entry.id   c289178538fa769bd7e301095539fba0
#
_cell.length_a   1.000
_cell.length_b   1.000
_cell.length_c   1.000
_cell.angle_alpha   90.00
_cell.angle_beta   90.00
_cell.angle_gamma   90.00
#
_symmetry.space_group_name_H-M   'P 1'
#
loop_
_entity.id
_entity.type
_entity.pdbx_description
1 polymer ?
#
loop_
_entity_poly.entity_id
_entity_poly.type
_entity_poly.pdbx_seq_one_letter_code
_entity_poly.pdbx_strand_id
1 'polypeptide(L)' 'MNTTHFNDEGLILLQAAILEQAIHDYKIELKCGGGHRLEKWFLSEWGQMLSRWHGEEIIERCKREVNYE' A
#
# COMPACT_ATOMS: atom_id res chain seq x y z
N MET A 1 -10.38 -22.05 20.41
CA MET A 1 -10.22 -22.00 19.80
C MET A 1 -10.45 -21.41 18.82
N ASN A 2 -10.84 -20.86 18.49
CA ASN A 2 -11.14 -20.28 17.64
C ASN A 2 -10.56 -19.06 17.39
N THR A 3 -9.51 -18.74 17.89
CA THR A 3 -8.73 -17.57 17.68
C THR A 3 -8.24 -17.48 16.26
N THR A 4 -8.04 -18.57 15.63
CA THR A 4 -7.61 -18.59 14.24
C THR A 4 -8.59 -17.90 13.34
N HIS A 5 -9.84 -18.21 13.55
CA HIS A 5 -10.90 -17.65 12.76
C HIS A 5 -11.01 -16.16 12.94
N PHE A 6 -10.93 -15.73 14.17
CA PHE A 6 -10.95 -14.33 14.52
C PHE A 6 -9.74 -13.60 13.90
N ASN A 7 -8.58 -14.24 13.94
CA ASN A 7 -7.36 -13.62 13.47
C ASN A 7 -7.35 -13.40 11.96
N ASP A 8 -7.99 -14.28 11.22
CA ASP A 8 -8.03 -14.15 9.76
C ASP A 8 -8.75 -12.88 9.35
N GLU A 9 -9.89 -12.63 9.94
CA GLU A 9 -10.64 -11.42 9.65
C GLU A 9 -9.89 -10.17 10.08
N GLY A 10 -9.36 -10.21 11.29
CA GLY A 10 -8.61 -9.08 11.81
C GLY A 10 -7.37 -8.80 10.99
N LEU A 11 -6.71 -9.85 10.52
CA LEU A 11 -5.50 -9.70 9.73
C LEU A 11 -5.80 -9.04 8.39
N ILE A 12 -6.89 -9.43 7.74
CA ILE A 12 -7.27 -8.84 6.46
C ILE A 12 -7.56 -7.35 6.64
N LEU A 13 -8.30 -6.99 7.69
CA LEU A 13 -8.60 -5.59 7.95
C LEU A 13 -7.34 -4.79 8.24
N LEU A 14 -6.42 -5.39 8.98
CA LEU A 14 -5.16 -4.72 9.30
C LEU A 14 -4.32 -4.51 8.06
N GLN A 15 -4.27 -5.51 7.19
CA GLN A 15 -3.52 -5.40 5.94
C GLN A 15 -4.08 -4.29 5.06
N ALA A 16 -5.40 -4.20 4.99
CA ALA A 16 -6.04 -3.15 4.20
C ALA A 16 -5.72 -1.77 4.76
N ALA A 17 -5.72 -1.65 6.09
CA ALA A 17 -5.41 -0.37 6.73
C ALA A 17 -3.97 0.04 6.46
N ILE A 18 -3.04 -0.91 6.54
CA ILE A 18 -1.63 -0.63 6.28
C ILE A 18 -1.46 -0.17 4.83
N LEU A 19 -2.10 -0.86 3.90
CA LEU A 19 -2.00 -0.52 2.49
C LEU A 19 -2.58 0.86 2.21
N GLU A 20 -3.74 1.17 2.78
CA GLU A 20 -4.36 2.47 2.60
C GLU A 20 -3.48 3.58 3.13
N GLN A 21 -2.88 3.37 4.29
CA GLN A 21 -1.98 4.36 4.86
C GLN A 21 -0.75 4.58 3.99
N ALA A 22 -0.21 3.49 3.46
CA ALA A 22 0.95 3.58 2.59
C ALA A 22 0.62 4.33 1.30
N ILE A 23 -0.54 4.08 0.74
CA ILE A 23 -0.98 4.77 -0.47
C ILE A 23 -1.15 6.26 -0.20
N HIS A 24 -1.76 6.58 0.92
CA HIS A 24 -1.97 7.98 1.30
C HIS A 24 -0.63 8.70 1.47
N ASP A 25 0.29 8.07 2.20
CA ASP A 25 1.61 8.65 2.43
C ASP A 25 2.39 8.81 1.13
N TYR A 26 2.26 7.84 0.24
CA TYR A 26 2.95 7.89 -1.04
C TYR A 26 2.46 9.07 -1.87
N LYS A 27 1.16 9.30 -1.90
CA LYS A 27 0.62 10.44 -2.64
C LYS A 27 1.13 11.76 -2.10
N ILE A 28 1.23 11.86 -0.78
CA ILE A 28 1.77 13.06 -0.16
C ILE A 28 3.23 13.25 -0.55
N GLU A 29 4.02 12.18 -0.51
CA GLU A 29 5.43 12.27 -0.86
C GLU A 29 5.62 12.61 -2.34
N LEU A 30 4.78 12.09 -3.20
CA LEU A 30 4.84 12.42 -4.62
C LEU A 30 4.62 13.90 -4.86
N LYS A 31 3.68 14.49 -4.13
CA LYS A 31 3.42 15.92 -4.25
C LYS A 31 4.60 16.75 -3.79
N CYS A 32 5.39 16.22 -2.89
CA CYS A 32 6.58 16.91 -2.38
C CYS A 32 7.83 16.59 -3.17
N GLY A 33 7.71 15.79 -4.22
CA GLY A 33 8.85 15.44 -5.05
C GLY A 33 9.61 14.21 -4.59
N GLY A 34 9.08 13.46 -3.62
CA GLY A 34 9.72 12.26 -3.12
C GLY A 34 9.01 11.00 -3.54
N GLY A 35 9.00 10.00 -2.66
CA GLY A 35 8.24 8.78 -2.88
C GLY A 35 9.08 7.54 -3.16
N HIS A 36 10.38 7.69 -3.30
CA HIS A 36 11.25 6.55 -3.64
C HIS A 36 11.21 5.47 -2.56
N ARG A 37 11.15 5.88 -1.30
CA ARG A 37 11.14 4.93 -0.21
C ARG A 37 9.88 4.07 -0.24
N LEU A 38 8.74 4.69 -0.50
CA LEU A 38 7.50 3.96 -0.56
C LEU A 38 7.38 3.14 -1.84
N GLU A 39 7.96 3.61 -2.95
CA GLU A 39 8.02 2.81 -4.15
C GLU A 39 8.76 1.51 -3.90
N LYS A 40 9.90 1.59 -3.21
CA LYS A 40 10.64 0.40 -2.86
C LYS A 40 9.82 -0.52 -1.95
N TRP A 41 9.07 0.08 -1.04
CA TRP A 41 8.23 -0.70 -0.15
C TRP A 41 7.13 -1.44 -0.92
N PHE A 42 6.46 -0.75 -1.85
CA PHE A 42 5.41 -1.39 -2.63
C PHE A 42 5.94 -2.53 -3.48
N LEU A 43 7.18 -2.43 -3.94
CA LEU A 43 7.79 -3.47 -4.76
C LEU A 43 8.48 -4.55 -3.94
N SER A 44 8.61 -4.36 -2.64
CA SER A 44 9.19 -5.36 -1.76
C SER A 44 8.24 -6.54 -1.58
N GLU A 45 8.76 -7.61 -0.98
CA GLU A 45 7.93 -8.76 -0.69
C GLU A 45 6.71 -8.40 0.14
N TRP A 46 6.92 -7.57 1.15
CA TRP A 46 5.81 -7.15 2.02
C TRP A 46 4.77 -6.35 1.25
N GLY A 47 5.22 -5.37 0.49
CA GLY A 47 4.31 -4.54 -0.28
C GLY A 47 3.53 -5.33 -1.31
N GLN A 48 4.22 -6.23 -2.01
CA GLN A 48 3.57 -7.07 -3.01
C GLN A 48 2.55 -8.00 -2.36
N MET A 49 2.89 -8.56 -1.19
CA MET A 49 1.99 -9.45 -0.49
C MET A 49 0.74 -8.70 0.00
N LEU A 50 0.93 -7.52 0.60
CA LEU A 50 -0.18 -6.74 1.11
C LEU A 50 -1.08 -6.21 0.00
N SER A 51 -0.50 -5.90 -1.15
CA SER A 51 -1.26 -5.40 -2.29
C SER A 51 -1.68 -6.50 -3.25
N ARG A 52 -1.43 -7.76 -2.89
CA ARG A 52 -1.76 -8.94 -3.69
C ARG A 52 -1.09 -8.88 -5.05
N TRP A 53 0.20 -8.53 -5.04
CA TRP A 53 1.06 -8.49 -6.22
C TRP A 53 0.71 -7.35 -7.19
N HIS A 54 0.06 -6.31 -6.67
CA HIS A 54 -0.30 -5.15 -7.51
C HIS A 54 0.50 -3.90 -7.16
N GLY A 55 1.71 -4.08 -6.61
CA GLY A 55 2.52 -2.94 -6.20
C GLY A 55 2.80 -1.96 -7.32
N GLU A 56 3.15 -2.46 -8.51
CA GLU A 56 3.44 -1.59 -9.64
C GLU A 56 2.21 -0.81 -10.08
N GLU A 57 1.08 -1.48 -10.12
CA GLU A 57 -0.17 -0.84 -10.48
C GLU A 57 -0.52 0.28 -9.53
N ILE A 58 -0.33 0.03 -8.25
CA ILE A 58 -0.61 1.03 -7.23
C ILE A 58 0.28 2.26 -7.43
N ILE A 59 1.56 2.01 -7.69
CA ILE A 59 2.51 3.09 -7.92
C ILE A 59 2.08 3.94 -9.12
N GLU A 60 1.77 3.28 -10.22
CA GLU A 60 1.35 3.99 -11.44
C GLU A 60 0.09 4.78 -11.22
N ARG A 61 -0.86 4.19 -10.52
CA ARG A 61 -2.12 4.85 -10.25
C ARG A 61 -1.94 6.08 -9.38
N CYS A 62 -1.12 5.97 -8.36
CA CYS A 62 -0.85 7.11 -7.50
C CYS A 62 -0.17 8.24 -8.26
N LYS A 63 0.79 7.90 -9.10
CA LYS A 63 1.46 8.92 -9.92
C LYS A 63 0.50 9.61 -10.86
N ARG A 64 -0.40 8.84 -11.45
CA ARG A 64 -1.39 9.41 -12.36
C ARG A 64 -2.33 10.35 -11.63
N GLU A 65 -2.80 9.95 -10.47
CA GLU A 65 -3.73 10.76 -9.69
C GLU A 65 -3.09 12.06 -9.24
N VAL A 66 -1.84 11.99 -8.82
CA VAL A 66 -1.12 13.18 -8.37
C VAL A 66 -0.85 14.13 -9.54
N ASN A 67 -0.54 13.59 -10.71
CA ASN A 67 -0.27 14.40 -11.88
C ASN A 67 -1.48 15.16 -12.38
N TYR A 68 -2.66 14.65 -12.09
CA TYR A 68 -3.89 15.32 -12.50
C TYR A 68 -4.23 16.53 -11.62
N GLU A 69 -3.64 16.56 -10.45
CA GLU A 69 -3.87 17.67 -9.55
C GLU A 69 -2.86 18.79 -9.80
#